data_10a5b8e5ea6a867a2d98b771e4f81e39
#
_entry.id   10a5b8e5ea6a867a2d98b771e4f81e39
#
_cell.length_a   1.000
_cell.length_b   1.000
_cell.length_c   1.000
_cell.angle_alpha   90.00
_cell.angle_beta   90.00
_cell.angle_gamma   90.00
#
_symmetry.space_group_name_H-M   'P 1'
#
loop_
_entity.id
_entity.type
_entity.pdbx_description
1 polymer ?
#
loop_
_entity_poly.entity_id
_entity_poly.type
_entity_poly.pdbx_seq_one_letter_code
_entity_poly.pdbx_strand_id
1 'polypeptide(L)'
;IGMLSAGSGCDSVKPVSTTQEIPSAEETNLVTTAPVSEGEQPAETTTVPQIADVLTTAATTPTTTGEEYEDTSLVELLMERMTLEQKVCQMFIVTPESLTGYNGAVTEAGALSKESFTAYPVGGLIYFSDNLEDAPQTVSMLSTMQDYAQETTGVGLFLSVDEEGGTVCRVSSHTAFREEKFPSPREAYASGGMEMVLAMEWEKGYLLHSLGLNVNLAPV
;
A
#
# COMPACT_ATOMS: atom_id res chain seq x y z
N ILE A 1 45.97 -47.30 9.93
CA ILE A 1 46.21 -48.38 8.97
C ILE A 1 44.96 -48.44 8.10
N GLY A 2 45.11 -48.22 6.78
CA GLY A 2 44.09 -48.46 5.77
C GLY A 2 43.80 -47.22 4.90
N MET A 3 44.75 -46.88 4.04
CA MET A 3 44.49 -46.13 2.76
C MET A 3 43.69 -47.04 1.83
N LEU A 4 42.74 -46.43 1.10
CA LEU A 4 42.44 -46.83 -0.26
C LEU A 4 41.91 -45.64 -1.06
N SER A 5 42.56 -45.50 -2.17
CA SER A 5 42.59 -44.47 -3.21
C SER A 5 41.50 -44.70 -4.26
N ALA A 6 41.20 -43.62 -4.98
CA ALA A 6 40.92 -43.46 -6.39
C ALA A 6 39.48 -43.70 -6.92
N GLY A 7 39.07 -42.77 -7.75
CA GLY A 7 38.05 -42.98 -8.76
C GLY A 7 37.56 -41.67 -9.37
N SER A 8 38.35 -41.07 -10.28
CA SER A 8 37.93 -40.02 -11.20
C SER A 8 36.87 -40.54 -12.18
N GLY A 9 35.83 -39.76 -12.41
CA GLY A 9 34.89 -39.96 -13.50
C GLY A 9 34.34 -38.61 -13.94
N CYS A 10 35.06 -37.97 -14.88
CA CYS A 10 34.52 -36.89 -15.69
C CYS A 10 33.62 -37.48 -16.76
N ASP A 11 32.34 -37.23 -16.72
CA ASP A 11 31.47 -37.39 -17.87
C ASP A 11 30.99 -36.05 -18.37
N SER A 12 31.52 -35.69 -19.54
CA SER A 12 31.17 -34.53 -20.33
C SER A 12 29.79 -34.73 -20.96
N VAL A 13 28.82 -33.93 -20.60
CA VAL A 13 27.55 -33.82 -21.33
C VAL A 13 27.62 -32.64 -22.28
N LYS A 14 27.51 -32.93 -23.57
CA LYS A 14 27.49 -31.97 -24.69
C LYS A 14 26.18 -31.18 -24.69
N PRO A 15 26.18 -29.89 -25.12
CA PRO A 15 24.96 -29.13 -25.29
C PRO A 15 24.20 -29.55 -26.54
N VAL A 16 22.91 -29.81 -26.41
CA VAL A 16 21.97 -30.00 -27.53
C VAL A 16 21.45 -28.61 -27.93
N SER A 17 21.87 -28.21 -29.15
CA SER A 17 21.31 -27.06 -29.85
C SER A 17 20.00 -27.49 -30.51
N THR A 18 18.89 -26.87 -30.14
CA THR A 18 17.65 -26.93 -30.89
C THR A 18 17.21 -25.52 -31.24
N THR A 19 17.54 -25.14 -32.47
CA THR A 19 17.01 -23.98 -33.17
C THR A 19 15.58 -24.33 -33.61
N GLN A 20 14.57 -23.66 -33.10
CA GLN A 20 13.23 -23.69 -33.68
C GLN A 20 12.97 -22.34 -34.35
N GLU A 21 12.68 -22.47 -35.64
CA GLU A 21 12.36 -21.40 -36.57
C GLU A 21 10.99 -20.77 -36.25
N ILE A 22 10.94 -19.46 -36.42
CA ILE A 22 9.71 -18.61 -36.33
C ILE A 22 9.09 -18.64 -37.75
N PRO A 23 7.78 -18.93 -37.89
CA PRO A 23 7.11 -18.71 -39.16
C PRO A 23 6.70 -17.26 -39.34
N SER A 24 6.99 -16.76 -40.53
CA SER A 24 6.70 -15.46 -41.10
C SER A 24 5.20 -15.16 -41.21
N ALA A 25 4.90 -13.87 -41.14
CA ALA A 25 3.61 -13.24 -41.32
C ALA A 25 2.98 -13.53 -42.69
N GLU A 26 1.68 -13.75 -42.72
CA GLU A 26 0.84 -13.53 -43.91
C GLU A 26 -0.19 -12.42 -43.62
N GLU A 27 -0.09 -11.42 -44.49
CA GLU A 27 -1.11 -10.37 -44.69
C GLU A 27 -2.37 -10.95 -45.35
N THR A 28 -3.55 -10.60 -44.91
CA THR A 28 -4.72 -10.55 -45.80
C THR A 28 -5.81 -9.62 -45.28
N ASN A 29 -5.97 -8.57 -46.10
CA ASN A 29 -7.21 -7.97 -46.62
C ASN A 29 -8.18 -7.14 -45.79
N LEU A 30 -8.18 -5.89 -46.25
CA LEU A 30 -9.26 -4.90 -46.25
C LEU A 30 -10.67 -5.49 -46.48
N VAL A 31 -11.61 -5.04 -45.66
CA VAL A 31 -13.01 -4.85 -46.12
C VAL A 31 -13.48 -3.45 -45.72
N THR A 32 -13.99 -2.79 -46.70
CA THR A 32 -14.41 -1.39 -46.87
C THR A 32 -15.86 -1.20 -46.41
N THR A 33 -16.15 0.04 -45.91
CA THR A 33 -17.41 0.82 -45.96
C THR A 33 -18.54 0.37 -45.01
N ALA A 34 -19.28 1.27 -44.37
CA ALA A 34 -19.79 2.60 -44.62
C ALA A 34 -20.28 3.28 -43.32
N PRO A 35 -20.72 4.54 -43.33
CA PRO A 35 -20.81 5.41 -42.17
C PRO A 35 -22.16 5.32 -41.46
N VAL A 36 -22.15 5.48 -40.11
CA VAL A 36 -23.38 5.75 -39.35
C VAL A 36 -23.14 6.95 -38.45
N SER A 37 -23.90 7.94 -38.80
CA SER A 37 -24.42 9.14 -38.11
C SER A 37 -23.88 9.53 -36.74
N GLU A 38 -23.53 10.79 -36.69
CA GLU A 38 -23.36 11.68 -35.56
C GLU A 38 -24.51 11.57 -34.55
N GLY A 39 -24.12 11.36 -33.29
CA GLY A 39 -24.94 11.61 -32.14
C GLY A 39 -24.02 12.24 -31.09
N GLU A 40 -24.00 13.56 -31.07
CA GLU A 40 -23.37 14.37 -30.05
C GLU A 40 -24.01 14.05 -28.70
N GLN A 41 -23.22 13.55 -27.76
CA GLN A 41 -23.53 13.57 -26.35
C GLN A 41 -22.44 14.38 -25.64
N PRO A 42 -22.81 15.39 -24.82
CA PRO A 42 -21.84 16.28 -24.22
C PRO A 42 -20.96 15.53 -23.24
N ALA A 43 -19.66 15.68 -23.34
CA ALA A 43 -18.70 15.24 -22.36
C ALA A 43 -18.96 15.98 -21.03
N GLU A 44 -19.41 15.28 -20.02
CA GLU A 44 -19.36 15.77 -18.64
C GLU A 44 -17.89 15.91 -18.22
N THR A 45 -17.45 17.15 -18.19
CA THR A 45 -16.16 17.52 -17.59
C THR A 45 -16.28 17.35 -16.09
N THR A 46 -15.82 16.23 -15.58
CA THR A 46 -15.65 16.03 -14.12
C THR A 46 -14.55 16.98 -13.66
N THR A 47 -14.94 18.14 -13.19
CA THR A 47 -14.06 19.09 -12.53
C THR A 47 -13.65 18.51 -11.18
N VAL A 48 -12.38 18.17 -11.04
CA VAL A 48 -11.79 17.80 -9.74
C VAL A 48 -11.87 19.06 -8.86
N PRO A 49 -12.50 19.01 -7.68
CA PRO A 49 -12.57 20.17 -6.78
C PRO A 49 -11.17 20.54 -6.31
N GLN A 50 -10.81 21.80 -6.48
CA GLN A 50 -9.56 22.32 -5.91
C GLN A 50 -9.68 22.38 -4.39
N ILE A 51 -8.59 22.05 -3.69
CA ILE A 51 -8.47 22.02 -2.21
C ILE A 51 -8.89 23.36 -1.57
N ALA A 52 -8.88 24.47 -2.31
CA ALA A 52 -9.32 25.77 -1.84
C ALA A 52 -10.82 25.86 -1.52
N ASP A 53 -11.67 25.04 -2.11
CA ASP A 53 -13.13 25.14 -1.94
C ASP A 53 -13.63 24.43 -0.68
N VAL A 54 -12.82 23.58 -0.06
CA VAL A 54 -13.19 22.83 1.16
C VAL A 54 -12.99 23.67 2.43
N LEU A 55 -12.14 24.70 2.36
CA LEU A 55 -11.81 25.53 3.53
C LEU A 55 -12.73 26.73 3.75
N THR A 56 -13.66 27.03 2.82
CA THR A 56 -14.48 28.25 2.90
C THR A 56 -15.87 28.03 3.52
N THR A 57 -16.26 26.79 3.83
CA THR A 57 -17.61 26.49 4.35
C THR A 57 -17.69 26.42 5.89
N ALA A 58 -16.62 26.76 6.60
CA ALA A 58 -16.57 26.67 8.07
C ALA A 58 -16.58 28.03 8.79
N ALA A 59 -17.25 29.05 8.24
CA ALA A 59 -17.38 30.35 8.92
C ALA A 59 -18.79 30.93 8.79
N THR A 60 -19.78 30.25 9.35
CA THR A 60 -21.04 30.87 9.76
C THR A 60 -21.28 30.48 11.20
N THR A 61 -20.96 31.42 12.08
CA THR A 61 -21.31 31.36 13.51
C THR A 61 -22.83 31.47 13.64
N PRO A 62 -23.57 30.47 14.13
CA PRO A 62 -24.92 30.67 14.56
C PRO A 62 -24.88 31.28 15.96
N THR A 63 -25.38 32.53 16.08
CA THR A 63 -25.76 33.09 17.37
C THR A 63 -26.98 32.32 17.84
N THR A 64 -26.83 31.44 18.81
CA THR A 64 -27.94 30.76 19.47
C THR A 64 -27.77 30.86 20.97
N THR A 65 -28.83 31.37 21.57
CA THR A 65 -29.13 31.46 22.99
C THR A 65 -28.87 30.17 23.75
N GLY A 66 -27.99 30.23 24.73
CA GLY A 66 -27.98 29.55 26.03
C GLY A 66 -28.60 28.17 26.17
N GLU A 67 -28.05 27.18 25.52
CA GLU A 67 -27.95 25.79 26.01
C GLU A 67 -26.46 25.47 25.94
N GLU A 68 -25.83 25.22 27.06
CA GLU A 68 -24.48 24.67 27.17
C GLU A 68 -24.57 23.24 26.63
N TYR A 69 -24.43 23.07 25.31
CA TYR A 69 -24.07 21.78 24.76
C TYR A 69 -22.64 21.55 25.23
N GLU A 70 -22.46 20.62 26.17
CA GLU A 70 -21.15 20.02 26.39
C GLU A 70 -20.72 19.41 25.01
N ASP A 71 -19.86 20.12 24.32
CA ASP A 71 -19.25 19.68 23.06
C ASP A 71 -18.25 18.58 23.41
N THR A 72 -18.78 17.41 23.76
CA THR A 72 -17.97 16.22 24.02
C THR A 72 -17.28 15.87 22.74
N SER A 73 -15.96 16.00 22.70
CA SER A 73 -15.19 15.73 21.50
C SER A 73 -15.37 14.26 21.05
N LEU A 74 -15.28 14.00 19.74
CA LEU A 74 -15.35 12.65 19.20
C LEU A 74 -14.37 11.71 19.91
N VAL A 75 -13.19 12.23 20.29
CA VAL A 75 -12.16 11.48 21.04
C VAL A 75 -12.68 11.03 22.40
N GLU A 76 -13.34 11.92 23.14
CA GLU A 76 -13.92 11.60 24.46
C GLU A 76 -15.01 10.54 24.33
N LEU A 77 -15.89 10.66 23.35
CA LEU A 77 -16.94 9.66 23.08
C LEU A 77 -16.35 8.28 22.74
N LEU A 78 -15.30 8.23 21.94
CA LEU A 78 -14.60 6.99 21.61
C LEU A 78 -13.90 6.42 22.85
N MET A 79 -13.23 7.25 23.63
CA MET A 79 -12.57 6.86 24.87
C MET A 79 -13.55 6.30 25.91
N GLU A 80 -14.75 6.85 26.02
CA GLU A 80 -15.78 6.32 26.93
C GLU A 80 -16.30 4.94 26.53
N ARG A 81 -16.33 4.64 25.22
CA ARG A 81 -16.81 3.35 24.70
C ARG A 81 -15.77 2.22 24.78
N MET A 82 -14.49 2.57 24.80
CA MET A 82 -13.41 1.58 24.82
C MET A 82 -13.20 1.00 26.22
N THR A 83 -12.94 -0.31 26.28
CA THR A 83 -12.43 -0.94 27.51
C THR A 83 -11.00 -0.49 27.79
N LEU A 84 -10.49 -0.76 28.98
CA LEU A 84 -9.09 -0.47 29.33
C LEU A 84 -8.12 -1.23 28.41
N GLU A 85 -8.42 -2.50 28.12
CA GLU A 85 -7.62 -3.35 27.24
C GLU A 85 -7.58 -2.77 25.83
N GLN A 86 -8.71 -2.32 25.28
CA GLN A 86 -8.77 -1.67 23.98
C GLN A 86 -7.94 -0.37 23.94
N LYS A 87 -8.04 0.47 24.98
CA LYS A 87 -7.25 1.69 25.10
C LYS A 87 -5.74 1.40 25.12
N VAL A 88 -5.35 0.36 25.84
CA VAL A 88 -3.93 -0.06 25.89
C VAL A 88 -3.49 -0.59 24.53
N CYS A 89 -4.29 -1.44 23.87
CA CYS A 89 -3.98 -1.96 22.55
C CYS A 89 -3.80 -0.84 21.50
N GLN A 90 -4.62 0.22 21.57
CA GLN A 90 -4.51 1.36 20.65
C GLN A 90 -3.18 2.11 20.73
N MET A 91 -2.38 1.90 21.77
CA MET A 91 -1.04 2.50 21.91
C MET A 91 0.05 1.77 21.14
N PHE A 92 -0.25 0.64 20.49
CA PHE A 92 0.74 -0.21 19.83
C PHE A 92 0.56 -0.21 18.30
N ILE A 93 1.69 -0.15 17.61
CA ILE A 93 1.83 -0.52 16.19
C ILE A 93 2.70 -1.77 16.17
N VAL A 94 2.21 -2.85 15.60
CA VAL A 94 2.89 -4.15 15.57
C VAL A 94 2.92 -4.70 14.13
N THR A 95 3.73 -5.72 13.88
CA THR A 95 3.66 -6.42 12.58
C THR A 95 2.46 -7.37 12.54
N PRO A 96 1.93 -7.70 11.35
CA PRO A 96 0.87 -8.70 11.22
C PRO A 96 1.25 -10.06 11.83
N GLU A 97 2.50 -10.46 11.72
CA GLU A 97 3.04 -11.69 12.31
C GLU A 97 3.01 -11.65 13.84
N SER A 98 3.39 -10.51 14.43
CA SER A 98 3.34 -10.34 15.88
C SER A 98 1.92 -10.35 16.41
N LEU A 99 0.98 -9.79 15.65
CA LEU A 99 -0.44 -9.81 16.02
C LEU A 99 -1.02 -11.23 15.95
N THR A 100 -0.73 -11.96 14.87
CA THR A 100 -1.34 -13.28 14.60
C THR A 100 -0.58 -14.45 15.23
N GLY A 101 0.68 -14.26 15.60
CA GLY A 101 1.59 -15.34 15.98
C GLY A 101 1.95 -16.27 14.81
N TYR A 102 1.64 -15.90 13.58
CA TYR A 102 1.96 -16.70 12.41
C TYR A 102 3.46 -16.71 12.14
N ASN A 103 4.02 -17.90 11.89
CA ASN A 103 5.44 -18.06 11.61
C ASN A 103 5.69 -18.05 10.09
N GLY A 104 5.65 -16.88 9.50
CA GLY A 104 5.82 -16.63 8.06
C GLY A 104 5.28 -15.25 7.73
N ALA A 105 5.45 -14.79 6.49
CA ALA A 105 4.88 -13.52 6.07
C ALA A 105 3.35 -13.60 6.00
N VAL A 106 2.66 -12.64 6.58
CA VAL A 106 1.21 -12.48 6.47
C VAL A 106 0.91 -11.65 5.23
N THR A 107 0.35 -12.28 4.21
CA THR A 107 0.03 -11.63 2.92
C THR A 107 -1.47 -11.48 2.69
N GLU A 108 -2.31 -11.86 3.65
CA GLU A 108 -3.76 -11.70 3.59
C GLU A 108 -4.36 -11.40 4.96
N ALA A 109 -5.46 -10.66 4.97
CA ALA A 109 -6.26 -10.41 6.16
C ALA A 109 -7.39 -11.47 6.29
N GLY A 110 -6.98 -12.71 6.58
CA GLY A 110 -7.90 -13.85 6.71
C GLY A 110 -8.54 -13.98 8.09
N ALA A 111 -9.12 -15.18 8.36
CA ALA A 111 -9.81 -15.48 9.61
C ALA A 111 -8.89 -15.34 10.84
N LEU A 112 -7.64 -15.76 10.72
CA LEU A 112 -6.66 -15.64 11.81
C LEU A 112 -6.39 -14.17 12.15
N SER A 113 -6.25 -13.31 11.13
CA SER A 113 -6.07 -11.87 11.32
C SER A 113 -7.27 -11.24 12.01
N LYS A 114 -8.50 -11.63 11.61
CA LYS A 114 -9.74 -11.15 12.25
C LYS A 114 -9.83 -11.57 13.72
N GLU A 115 -9.58 -12.83 14.02
CA GLU A 115 -9.63 -13.37 15.39
C GLU A 115 -8.60 -12.68 16.28
N SER A 116 -7.35 -12.58 15.80
CA SER A 116 -6.26 -11.95 16.55
C SER A 116 -6.51 -10.46 16.78
N PHE A 117 -6.99 -9.74 15.77
CA PHE A 117 -7.32 -8.32 15.90
C PHE A 117 -8.52 -8.09 16.85
N THR A 118 -9.51 -8.96 16.82
CA THR A 118 -10.65 -8.88 17.75
C THR A 118 -10.19 -9.06 19.20
N ALA A 119 -9.22 -9.97 19.44
CA ALA A 119 -8.65 -10.18 20.76
C ALA A 119 -7.71 -9.04 21.20
N TYR A 120 -6.94 -8.50 20.28
CA TYR A 120 -5.94 -7.45 20.52
C TYR A 120 -6.08 -6.33 19.48
N PRO A 121 -7.06 -5.40 19.64
CA PRO A 121 -7.32 -4.35 18.67
C PRO A 121 -6.27 -3.23 18.77
N VAL A 122 -5.10 -3.48 18.19
CA VAL A 122 -3.97 -2.55 18.16
C VAL A 122 -4.29 -1.28 17.39
N GLY A 123 -3.56 -0.19 17.66
CA GLY A 123 -3.75 1.10 16.99
C GLY A 123 -3.20 1.13 15.57
N GLY A 124 -2.31 0.21 15.22
CA GLY A 124 -1.77 0.16 13.87
C GLY A 124 -0.99 -1.11 13.56
N LEU A 125 -0.71 -1.25 12.27
CA LEU A 125 0.14 -2.31 11.73
C LEU A 125 1.27 -1.69 10.91
N ILE A 126 2.46 -2.28 11.01
CA ILE A 126 3.61 -1.96 10.16
C ILE A 126 3.90 -3.16 9.25
N TYR A 127 3.98 -2.88 7.94
CA TYR A 127 4.21 -3.88 6.91
C TYR A 127 5.64 -3.81 6.38
N PHE A 128 6.18 -4.98 6.06
CA PHE A 128 7.48 -5.12 5.43
C PHE A 128 7.34 -5.69 4.02
N SER A 129 8.43 -5.71 3.26
CA SER A 129 8.42 -6.17 1.87
C SER A 129 7.78 -7.54 1.68
N ASP A 130 8.01 -8.46 2.62
CA ASP A 130 7.51 -9.84 2.54
C ASP A 130 5.98 -9.94 2.69
N ASN A 131 5.32 -8.89 3.19
CA ASN A 131 3.86 -8.82 3.28
C ASN A 131 3.20 -8.31 1.99
N LEU A 132 3.98 -7.69 1.09
CA LEU A 132 3.49 -6.91 -0.05
C LEU A 132 3.88 -7.62 -1.35
N GLU A 133 2.92 -8.22 -2.06
CA GLU A 133 3.15 -8.97 -3.29
C GLU A 133 2.91 -8.12 -4.53
N ASP A 134 1.73 -7.51 -4.62
CA ASP A 134 1.31 -6.60 -5.68
C ASP A 134 0.22 -5.63 -5.20
N ALA A 135 -0.18 -4.68 -6.04
CA ALA A 135 -1.17 -3.69 -5.67
C ALA A 135 -2.55 -4.28 -5.33
N PRO A 136 -3.15 -5.21 -6.11
CA PRO A 136 -4.41 -5.84 -5.76
C PRO A 136 -4.39 -6.59 -4.43
N GLN A 137 -3.36 -7.39 -4.17
CA GLN A 137 -3.20 -8.11 -2.90
C GLN A 137 -3.08 -7.13 -1.73
N THR A 138 -2.20 -6.14 -1.86
CA THR A 138 -1.95 -5.14 -0.82
C THR A 138 -3.22 -4.36 -0.49
N VAL A 139 -3.90 -3.80 -1.49
CA VAL A 139 -5.16 -3.05 -1.28
C VAL A 139 -6.21 -3.93 -0.60
N SER A 140 -6.37 -5.18 -1.02
CA SER A 140 -7.33 -6.12 -0.43
C SER A 140 -7.00 -6.39 1.04
N MET A 141 -5.74 -6.68 1.35
CA MET A 141 -5.28 -6.94 2.72
C MET A 141 -5.49 -5.73 3.62
N LEU A 142 -5.05 -4.55 3.19
CA LEU A 142 -5.11 -3.33 4.00
C LEU A 142 -6.56 -2.86 4.22
N SER A 143 -7.41 -2.89 3.17
CA SER A 143 -8.83 -2.52 3.32
C SER A 143 -9.57 -3.47 4.25
N THR A 144 -9.32 -4.77 4.15
CA THR A 144 -9.94 -5.76 5.04
C THR A 144 -9.53 -5.55 6.50
N MET A 145 -8.27 -5.19 6.77
CA MET A 145 -7.84 -4.84 8.14
C MET A 145 -8.52 -3.57 8.65
N GLN A 146 -8.74 -2.55 7.80
CA GLN A 146 -9.52 -1.37 8.17
C GLN A 146 -10.98 -1.73 8.50
N ASP A 147 -11.60 -2.63 7.73
CA ASP A 147 -12.96 -3.11 8.02
C ASP A 147 -13.03 -3.79 9.39
N TYR A 148 -12.05 -4.65 9.72
CA TYR A 148 -11.98 -5.28 11.04
C TYR A 148 -11.82 -4.26 12.16
N ALA A 149 -11.06 -3.19 11.93
CA ALA A 149 -10.88 -2.11 12.90
C ALA A 149 -12.19 -1.34 13.14
N GLN A 150 -12.90 -0.99 12.07
CA GLN A 150 -14.20 -0.33 12.16
C GLN A 150 -15.23 -1.20 12.87
N GLU A 151 -15.29 -2.50 12.58
CA GLU A 151 -16.19 -3.44 13.23
C GLU A 151 -15.90 -3.62 14.73
N THR A 152 -14.62 -3.62 15.12
CA THR A 152 -14.18 -3.97 16.48
C THR A 152 -14.18 -2.77 17.43
N THR A 153 -13.66 -1.63 16.99
CA THR A 153 -13.44 -0.43 17.84
C THR A 153 -14.14 0.82 17.34
N GLY A 154 -14.55 0.85 16.08
CA GLY A 154 -15.02 2.06 15.41
C GLY A 154 -13.90 3.06 15.08
N VAL A 155 -12.62 2.67 15.26
CA VAL A 155 -11.45 3.49 14.99
C VAL A 155 -10.60 2.83 13.92
N GLY A 156 -10.19 3.59 12.90
CA GLY A 156 -9.32 3.10 11.84
C GLY A 156 -7.88 2.88 12.32
N LEU A 157 -7.17 2.00 11.62
CA LEU A 157 -5.77 1.66 11.88
C LEU A 157 -4.80 2.66 11.27
N PHE A 158 -3.68 2.88 11.95
CA PHE A 158 -2.46 3.30 11.29
C PHE A 158 -1.87 2.11 10.52
N LEU A 159 -1.88 2.21 9.19
CA LEU A 159 -1.28 1.24 8.28
C LEU A 159 0.02 1.83 7.77
N SER A 160 1.13 1.34 8.30
CA SER A 160 2.44 1.98 8.15
C SER A 160 3.45 1.12 7.40
N VAL A 161 4.46 1.81 6.87
CA VAL A 161 5.58 1.21 6.14
C VAL A 161 6.83 2.10 6.30
N ASP A 162 8.02 1.52 6.12
CA ASP A 162 9.28 2.25 6.01
C ASP A 162 9.65 2.41 4.53
N GLU A 163 9.17 3.45 3.87
CA GLU A 163 9.50 3.74 2.47
C GLU A 163 10.34 5.00 2.42
N GLU A 164 11.65 4.88 2.75
CA GLU A 164 12.57 6.02 2.80
C GLU A 164 13.11 6.39 1.41
N GLY A 165 13.32 5.38 0.58
CA GLY A 165 14.13 5.47 -0.63
C GLY A 165 15.56 4.95 -0.41
N GLY A 166 16.28 4.66 -1.49
CA GLY A 166 17.65 4.12 -1.40
C GLY A 166 17.69 2.70 -0.84
N THR A 167 18.22 2.53 0.37
CA THR A 167 18.39 1.21 0.99
C THR A 167 17.10 0.70 1.62
N VAL A 168 16.31 1.58 2.23
CA VAL A 168 15.08 1.21 2.93
C VAL A 168 13.88 1.52 2.04
N CYS A 169 13.45 0.52 1.29
CA CYS A 169 12.28 0.54 0.42
C CYS A 169 11.52 -0.75 0.63
N ARG A 170 10.26 -0.67 1.04
CA ARG A 170 9.42 -1.85 1.26
C ARG A 170 8.43 -2.07 0.11
N VAL A 171 7.96 -1.00 -0.50
CA VAL A 171 7.03 -1.00 -1.62
C VAL A 171 7.79 -0.89 -2.94
N SER A 172 8.55 0.18 -3.14
CA SER A 172 9.22 0.45 -4.42
C SER A 172 10.38 -0.51 -4.74
N SER A 173 10.81 -1.34 -3.80
CA SER A 173 11.77 -2.42 -4.07
C SER A 173 11.17 -3.57 -4.89
N HIS A 174 9.86 -3.68 -4.96
CA HIS A 174 9.16 -4.68 -5.77
C HIS A 174 8.73 -4.08 -7.10
N THR A 175 9.14 -4.70 -8.19
CA THR A 175 8.78 -4.28 -9.57
C THR A 175 7.28 -4.36 -9.86
N ALA A 176 6.51 -5.09 -9.04
CA ALA A 176 5.05 -5.13 -9.12
C ALA A 176 4.37 -3.80 -8.76
N PHE A 177 5.05 -2.93 -8.00
CA PHE A 177 4.52 -1.61 -7.62
C PHE A 177 5.14 -0.46 -8.42
N ARG A 178 6.44 -0.58 -8.73
CA ARG A 178 7.19 0.44 -9.43
C ARG A 178 8.35 -0.19 -10.21
N GLU A 179 8.60 0.28 -11.41
CA GLU A 179 9.67 -0.26 -12.27
C GLU A 179 11.06 -0.07 -11.63
N GLU A 180 11.30 1.10 -11.05
CA GLU A 180 12.55 1.42 -10.34
C GLU A 180 12.24 1.90 -8.93
N LYS A 181 13.02 1.45 -7.95
CA LYS A 181 12.87 1.93 -6.58
C LYS A 181 13.18 3.42 -6.45
N PHE A 182 12.60 4.07 -5.45
CA PHE A 182 12.92 5.46 -5.15
C PHE A 182 14.38 5.62 -4.75
N PRO A 183 15.08 6.64 -5.27
CA PRO A 183 16.41 6.99 -4.79
C PRO A 183 16.34 7.46 -3.33
N SER A 184 17.48 7.49 -2.64
CA SER A 184 17.55 8.11 -1.32
C SER A 184 17.28 9.62 -1.44
N PRO A 185 16.80 10.29 -0.37
CA PRO A 185 16.64 11.75 -0.37
C PRO A 185 17.94 12.50 -0.70
N ARG A 186 19.08 11.93 -0.31
CA ARG A 186 20.40 12.49 -0.65
C ARG A 186 20.69 12.44 -2.16
N GLU A 187 20.39 11.31 -2.80
CA GLU A 187 20.56 11.15 -4.26
C GLU A 187 19.59 12.04 -5.02
N ALA A 188 18.32 12.11 -4.58
CA ALA A 188 17.34 13.03 -5.15
C ALA A 188 17.81 14.49 -5.05
N TYR A 189 18.30 14.91 -3.89
CA TYR A 189 18.84 16.25 -3.70
C TYR A 189 20.07 16.52 -4.60
N ALA A 190 20.96 15.56 -4.72
CA ALA A 190 22.14 15.69 -5.59
C ALA A 190 21.78 15.82 -7.07
N SER A 191 20.66 15.24 -7.50
CA SER A 191 20.20 15.26 -8.90
C SER A 191 19.48 16.57 -9.29
N GLY A 192 18.78 17.24 -8.34
CA GLY A 192 18.00 18.43 -8.66
C GLY A 192 17.57 19.27 -7.45
N GLY A 193 18.31 19.18 -6.33
CA GLY A 193 18.02 19.98 -5.13
C GLY A 193 16.70 19.62 -4.45
N MET A 194 16.17 20.56 -3.69
CA MET A 194 14.89 20.36 -2.95
C MET A 194 13.70 20.13 -3.87
N GLU A 195 13.71 20.66 -5.07
CA GLU A 195 12.63 20.45 -6.03
C GLU A 195 12.48 18.97 -6.41
N MET A 196 13.61 18.29 -6.64
CA MET A 196 13.59 16.85 -6.93
C MET A 196 13.20 16.02 -5.71
N VAL A 197 13.62 16.42 -4.50
CA VAL A 197 13.18 15.77 -3.26
C VAL A 197 11.66 15.88 -3.09
N LEU A 198 11.11 17.08 -3.27
CA LEU A 198 9.67 17.30 -3.17
C LEU A 198 8.88 16.49 -4.20
N ALA A 199 9.34 16.46 -5.45
CA ALA A 199 8.69 15.68 -6.51
C ALA A 199 8.70 14.18 -6.17
N MET A 200 9.82 13.66 -5.69
CA MET A 200 9.95 12.26 -5.26
C MET A 200 9.00 11.94 -4.08
N GLU A 201 8.96 12.79 -3.06
CA GLU A 201 8.10 12.56 -1.89
C GLU A 201 6.60 12.64 -2.23
N TRP A 202 6.24 13.51 -3.18
CA TRP A 202 4.89 13.54 -3.74
C TRP A 202 4.51 12.23 -4.44
N GLU A 203 5.37 11.74 -5.32
CA GLU A 203 5.15 10.46 -6.03
C GLU A 203 5.05 9.30 -5.05
N LYS A 204 5.96 9.26 -4.07
CA LYS A 204 5.97 8.27 -2.99
C LYS A 204 4.67 8.29 -2.19
N GLY A 205 4.28 9.47 -1.71
CA GLY A 205 3.03 9.64 -0.95
C GLY A 205 1.80 9.21 -1.73
N TYR A 206 1.74 9.54 -3.02
CA TYR A 206 0.65 9.11 -3.90
C TYR A 206 0.62 7.59 -4.06
N LEU A 207 1.77 6.94 -4.30
CA LEU A 207 1.85 5.49 -4.40
C LEU A 207 1.37 4.82 -3.12
N LEU A 208 1.90 5.21 -1.96
CA LEU A 208 1.54 4.61 -0.68
C LEU A 208 0.05 4.78 -0.37
N HIS A 209 -0.48 5.99 -0.59
CA HIS A 209 -1.89 6.28 -0.40
C HIS A 209 -2.79 5.44 -1.32
N SER A 210 -2.41 5.25 -2.58
CA SER A 210 -3.17 4.43 -3.54
C SER A 210 -3.26 2.96 -3.14
N LEU A 211 -2.32 2.48 -2.33
CA LEU A 211 -2.31 1.12 -1.77
C LEU A 211 -3.11 1.00 -0.44
N GLY A 212 -3.52 2.13 0.15
CA GLY A 212 -4.22 2.16 1.44
C GLY A 212 -3.30 2.36 2.65
N LEU A 213 -2.00 2.57 2.44
CA LEU A 213 -1.06 2.95 3.50
C LEU A 213 -1.28 4.42 3.87
N ASN A 214 -1.36 4.73 5.16
CA ASN A 214 -1.66 6.07 5.66
C ASN A 214 -0.56 6.67 6.55
N VAL A 215 0.49 5.90 6.84
CA VAL A 215 1.68 6.36 7.57
C VAL A 215 2.95 5.87 6.87
N ASN A 216 3.87 6.78 6.58
CA ASN A 216 5.24 6.45 6.18
C ASN A 216 6.19 6.82 7.33
N LEU A 217 6.90 5.85 7.90
CA LEU A 217 7.85 6.05 8.99
C LEU A 217 9.23 6.46 8.43
N ALA A 218 9.23 7.48 7.60
CA ALA A 218 10.37 8.04 6.90
C ALA A 218 10.31 9.58 6.90
N PRO A 219 11.44 10.28 6.67
CA PRO A 219 12.82 9.79 6.58
C PRO A 219 13.49 9.59 7.94
N VAL A 220 14.57 8.78 7.96
CA VAL A 220 15.47 8.65 9.10
C VAL A 220 16.83 9.21 8.74
#